data_8484ae19053d44a493047e03896e8009
#
_entry.id   8484ae19053d44a493047e03896e8009
#
_cell.length_a   1.000
_cell.length_b   1.000
_cell.length_c   1.000
_cell.angle_alpha   90.00
_cell.angle_beta   90.00
_cell.angle_gamma   90.00
#
_symmetry.space_group_name_H-M   'P 1'
#
loop_
_entity.id
_entity.type
_entity.pdbx_description
1 polymer ?
#
loop_
_entity_poly.entity_id
_entity_poly.type
_entity_poly.pdbx_seq_one_letter_code
_entity_poly.pdbx_strand_id
1 'polypeptide(L)'
;SPADQVDSRTKEVANSLFGTAEYNFKEKYFVYTSLRFDGSSKFAPKHRWGTFGSVGLKWNAKKENFLRTVKWLDDLTISANYGTTGNDSGAGSYDFYGLFGSGSNYNGEGSIDITQASNDKLTWEKVGKLNIGLNFGLFNRVTVDANFYRNKTTDMLMEIPYSMTTGFTSGMGNIGS
;
A
#
# COMPACT_ATOMS: atom_id res chain seq x y z
N SER A 1 -13.70 28.08 37.22
CA SER A 1 -12.53 28.18 36.36
C SER A 1 -12.91 27.66 34.98
N PRO A 2 -12.68 28.41 33.89
CA PRO A 2 -12.87 27.86 32.55
C PRO A 2 -11.80 26.78 32.38
N ALA A 3 -12.26 25.58 32.10
CA ALA A 3 -11.37 24.50 31.66
C ALA A 3 -10.71 24.96 30.34
N ASP A 4 -9.38 25.06 30.34
CA ASP A 4 -8.61 25.24 29.14
C ASP A 4 -8.92 24.05 28.20
N GLN A 5 -9.81 24.28 27.24
CA GLN A 5 -9.96 23.38 26.11
C GLN A 5 -8.73 23.54 25.24
N VAL A 6 -7.79 22.61 25.38
CA VAL A 6 -6.69 22.46 24.43
C VAL A 6 -7.31 21.96 23.11
N ASP A 7 -7.57 22.89 22.19
CA ASP A 7 -8.00 22.58 20.83
C ASP A 7 -6.78 22.00 20.07
N SER A 8 -6.64 20.68 20.09
CA SER A 8 -5.60 19.98 19.32
C SER A 8 -6.08 19.72 17.90
N ARG A 9 -5.68 20.57 16.96
CA ARG A 9 -5.95 20.39 15.54
C ARG A 9 -4.81 19.64 14.88
N THR A 10 -5.09 18.44 14.41
CA THR A 10 -4.19 17.67 13.55
C THR A 10 -4.56 17.92 12.09
N LYS A 11 -3.59 18.32 11.26
CA LYS A 11 -3.78 18.50 9.82
C LYS A 11 -2.97 17.48 9.06
N GLU A 12 -3.64 16.62 8.33
CA GLU A 12 -3.02 15.69 7.39
C GLU A 12 -3.32 16.13 5.95
N VAL A 13 -2.32 16.01 5.10
CA VAL A 13 -2.43 16.35 3.67
C VAL A 13 -1.95 15.15 2.87
N ALA A 14 -2.81 14.69 1.98
CA ALA A 14 -2.48 13.68 0.97
C ALA A 14 -2.70 14.25 -0.42
N ASN A 15 -1.74 14.03 -1.31
CA ASN A 15 -1.84 14.40 -2.71
C ASN A 15 -1.56 13.17 -3.57
N SER A 16 -2.33 12.99 -4.64
CA SER A 16 -2.17 11.88 -5.55
C SER A 16 -2.25 12.36 -7.00
N LEU A 17 -1.34 11.87 -7.82
CA LEU A 17 -1.39 12.01 -9.26
C LEU A 17 -1.39 10.60 -9.87
N PHE A 18 -2.33 10.32 -10.78
CA PHE A 18 -2.39 9.01 -11.41
C PHE A 18 -2.68 9.12 -12.91
N GLY A 19 -2.23 8.11 -13.65
CA GLY A 19 -2.52 7.92 -15.06
C GLY A 19 -2.79 6.45 -15.36
N THR A 20 -3.64 6.20 -16.32
CA THR A 20 -3.97 4.86 -16.80
C THR A 20 -3.85 4.79 -18.31
N ALA A 21 -3.48 3.64 -18.83
CA ALA A 21 -3.48 3.36 -20.26
C ALA A 21 -4.01 1.96 -20.51
N GLU A 22 -4.86 1.85 -21.53
CA GLU A 22 -5.45 0.59 -21.97
C GLU A 22 -5.16 0.40 -23.45
N TYR A 23 -4.79 -0.82 -23.81
CA TYR A 23 -4.59 -1.21 -25.19
C TYR A 23 -5.32 -2.51 -25.49
N ASN A 24 -6.10 -2.52 -26.55
CA ASN A 24 -6.82 -3.68 -27.04
C ASN A 24 -6.36 -3.98 -28.46
N PHE A 25 -5.83 -5.19 -28.67
CA PHE A 25 -5.45 -5.64 -29.99
C PHE A 25 -6.35 -6.80 -30.45
N LYS A 26 -7.13 -6.53 -31.51
CA LYS A 26 -8.05 -7.48 -32.17
C LYS A 26 -9.05 -8.16 -31.22
N GLU A 27 -9.37 -7.52 -30.09
CA GLU A 27 -10.19 -8.10 -29.03
C GLU A 27 -9.66 -9.45 -28.47
N LYS A 28 -8.40 -9.76 -28.71
CA LYS A 28 -7.73 -10.97 -28.23
C LYS A 28 -6.79 -10.67 -27.09
N TYR A 29 -6.02 -9.59 -27.22
CA TYR A 29 -5.00 -9.18 -26.26
C TYR A 29 -5.36 -7.84 -25.68
N PHE A 30 -5.44 -7.79 -24.37
CA PHE A 30 -5.72 -6.56 -23.63
C PHE A 30 -4.56 -6.31 -22.70
N VAL A 31 -4.06 -5.09 -22.70
CA VAL A 31 -3.04 -4.61 -21.80
C VAL A 31 -3.60 -3.41 -21.05
N TYR A 32 -3.55 -3.48 -19.74
CA TYR A 32 -3.90 -2.38 -18.86
C TYR A 32 -2.69 -2.00 -18.04
N THR A 33 -2.43 -0.71 -17.92
CA THR A 33 -1.37 -0.20 -17.04
C THR A 33 -1.84 1.02 -16.27
N SER A 34 -1.41 1.13 -15.03
CA SER A 34 -1.64 2.31 -14.21
C SER A 34 -0.35 2.72 -13.51
N LEU A 35 -0.17 4.01 -13.33
CA LEU A 35 0.90 4.60 -12.55
C LEU A 35 0.31 5.66 -11.62
N ARG A 36 0.73 5.64 -10.36
CA ARG A 36 0.25 6.53 -9.33
C ARG A 36 1.40 7.04 -8.47
N PHE A 37 1.41 8.34 -8.23
CA PHE A 37 2.31 9.01 -7.32
C PHE A 37 1.50 9.54 -6.14
N ASP A 38 1.80 9.06 -4.95
CA ASP A 38 1.10 9.45 -3.73
C ASP A 38 2.06 10.16 -2.78
N GLY A 39 1.63 11.30 -2.27
CA GLY A 39 2.35 12.05 -1.25
C GLY A 39 1.54 12.13 0.04
N SER A 40 2.18 11.84 1.19
CA SER A 40 1.56 11.93 2.51
C SER A 40 2.37 12.79 3.44
N SER A 41 1.70 13.69 4.17
CA SER A 41 2.34 14.54 5.19
C SER A 41 2.78 13.78 6.44
N LYS A 42 2.41 12.51 6.58
CA LYS A 42 2.80 11.63 7.69
C LYS A 42 4.28 11.25 7.65
N PHE A 43 4.95 11.43 6.50
CA PHE A 43 6.35 11.09 6.31
C PHE A 43 7.23 12.33 6.17
N ALA A 44 8.51 12.16 6.50
CA ALA A 44 9.52 13.20 6.31
C ALA A 44 9.60 13.65 4.83
N PRO A 45 9.96 14.90 4.53
CA PRO A 45 9.94 15.43 3.17
C PRO A 45 10.65 14.58 2.13
N LYS A 46 11.74 13.88 2.50
CA LYS A 46 12.52 13.00 1.61
C LYS A 46 11.81 11.68 1.28
N HIS A 47 10.91 11.22 2.14
CA HIS A 47 10.21 9.93 2.04
C HIS A 47 8.70 10.08 1.86
N ARG A 48 8.24 11.31 1.65
CA ARG A 48 6.83 11.66 1.54
C ARG A 48 6.15 11.06 0.32
N TRP A 49 6.88 10.92 -0.80
CA TRP A 49 6.33 10.48 -2.06
C TRP A 49 6.57 9.00 -2.30
N GLY A 50 5.50 8.26 -2.55
CA GLY A 50 5.50 6.87 -3.01
C GLY A 50 5.09 6.76 -4.47
N THR A 51 5.72 5.83 -5.20
CA THR A 51 5.36 5.50 -6.57
C THR A 51 4.80 4.10 -6.60
N PHE A 52 3.58 3.96 -7.12
CA PHE A 52 2.87 2.71 -7.20
C PHE A 52 2.33 2.53 -8.62
N GLY A 53 2.13 1.29 -9.02
CA GLY A 53 1.60 1.03 -10.34
C GLY A 53 1.09 -0.38 -10.48
N SER A 54 0.39 -0.62 -11.59
CA SER A 54 -0.08 -1.95 -11.93
C SER A 54 0.02 -2.20 -13.44
N VAL A 55 0.19 -3.46 -13.78
CA VAL A 55 0.07 -3.95 -15.14
C VAL A 55 -0.86 -5.17 -15.14
N GLY A 56 -1.78 -5.16 -16.07
CA GLY A 56 -2.72 -6.25 -16.31
C GLY A 56 -2.64 -6.71 -17.75
N LEU A 57 -2.63 -8.01 -17.94
CA LEU A 57 -2.67 -8.67 -19.24
C LEU A 57 -3.89 -9.59 -19.28
N LYS A 58 -4.64 -9.56 -20.37
CA LYS A 58 -5.74 -10.49 -20.60
C LYS A 58 -5.66 -11.00 -22.03
N TRP A 59 -5.68 -12.31 -22.16
CA TRP A 59 -5.70 -13.00 -23.43
C TRP A 59 -6.99 -13.79 -23.59
N ASN A 60 -7.76 -13.44 -24.60
CA ASN A 60 -8.93 -14.20 -25.00
C ASN A 60 -8.52 -15.28 -26.02
N ALA A 61 -8.05 -16.41 -25.51
CA ALA A 61 -7.47 -17.48 -26.31
C ALA A 61 -8.52 -18.15 -27.22
N LYS A 62 -9.80 -18.17 -26.84
CA LYS A 62 -10.87 -18.71 -27.67
C LYS A 62 -11.01 -18.00 -29.02
N LYS A 63 -10.63 -16.71 -29.11
CA LYS A 63 -10.65 -15.93 -30.35
C LYS A 63 -9.48 -16.25 -31.30
N GLU A 64 -8.53 -17.11 -30.89
CA GLU A 64 -7.46 -17.56 -31.75
C GLU A 64 -7.94 -18.54 -32.83
N ASN A 65 -7.35 -18.47 -34.02
CA ASN A 65 -7.79 -19.27 -35.15
C ASN A 65 -7.76 -20.78 -34.88
N PHE A 66 -6.78 -21.25 -34.09
CA PHE A 66 -6.63 -22.68 -33.76
C PHE A 66 -7.62 -23.16 -32.69
N LEU A 67 -8.18 -22.27 -31.84
CA LEU A 67 -9.19 -22.62 -30.85
C LEU A 67 -10.61 -22.26 -31.29
N ARG A 68 -10.76 -21.38 -32.27
CA ARG A 68 -12.05 -20.90 -32.75
C ARG A 68 -12.95 -22.03 -33.27
N THR A 69 -12.38 -23.06 -33.86
CA THR A 69 -13.11 -24.23 -34.43
C THR A 69 -13.46 -25.30 -33.39
N VAL A 70 -12.91 -25.21 -32.19
CA VAL A 70 -13.15 -26.18 -31.11
C VAL A 70 -14.54 -25.96 -30.52
N LYS A 71 -15.47 -26.87 -30.83
CA LYS A 71 -16.90 -26.71 -30.51
C LYS A 71 -17.25 -26.97 -29.04
N TRP A 72 -16.44 -27.73 -28.32
CA TRP A 72 -16.68 -28.04 -26.92
C TRP A 72 -16.15 -26.98 -25.96
N LEU A 73 -15.30 -26.08 -26.45
CA LEU A 73 -14.74 -24.97 -25.70
C LEU A 73 -15.47 -23.67 -26.10
N ASP A 74 -16.24 -23.10 -25.23
CA ASP A 74 -17.03 -21.87 -25.48
C ASP A 74 -16.27 -20.61 -25.23
N ASP A 75 -15.51 -20.59 -24.15
CA ASP A 75 -14.62 -19.48 -23.77
C ASP A 75 -13.30 -20.02 -23.21
N LEU A 76 -12.25 -19.30 -23.43
CA LEU A 76 -10.95 -19.50 -22.77
C LEU A 76 -10.27 -18.14 -22.64
N THR A 77 -10.23 -17.65 -21.42
CA THR A 77 -9.62 -16.37 -21.10
C THR A 77 -8.58 -16.57 -20.02
N ILE A 78 -7.37 -16.06 -20.26
CA ILE A 78 -6.27 -16.06 -19.30
C ILE A 78 -5.97 -14.62 -18.96
N SER A 79 -5.84 -14.31 -17.68
CA SER A 79 -5.47 -13.01 -17.19
C SER A 79 -4.33 -13.07 -16.18
N ALA A 80 -3.48 -12.06 -16.17
CA ALA A 80 -2.44 -11.90 -15.19
C ALA A 80 -2.34 -10.42 -14.81
N ASN A 81 -2.39 -10.14 -13.53
CA ASN A 81 -2.31 -8.78 -13.01
C ASN A 81 -1.25 -8.73 -11.93
N TYR A 82 -0.36 -7.76 -12.02
CA TYR A 82 0.57 -7.43 -10.97
C TYR A 82 0.48 -5.95 -10.65
N GLY A 83 0.42 -5.62 -9.38
CA GLY A 83 0.38 -4.22 -8.96
C GLY A 83 0.99 -4.02 -7.59
N THR A 84 1.43 -2.80 -7.35
CA THR A 84 1.92 -2.34 -6.05
C THR A 84 1.03 -1.24 -5.52
N THR A 85 0.73 -1.28 -4.24
CA THR A 85 -0.01 -0.23 -3.53
C THR A 85 0.76 0.18 -2.28
N GLY A 86 0.70 1.47 -1.94
CA GLY A 86 1.22 2.00 -0.69
C GLY A 86 0.15 2.05 0.39
N ASN A 87 0.59 1.92 1.63
CA ASN A 87 -0.23 2.10 2.81
C ASN A 87 0.52 3.01 3.79
N ASP A 88 -0.12 4.05 4.29
CA ASP A 88 0.38 4.97 5.30
C ASP A 88 -0.45 4.94 6.59
N SER A 89 -1.44 4.06 6.68
CA SER A 89 -2.38 4.00 7.81
C SER A 89 -1.72 3.59 9.13
N GLY A 90 -0.58 2.90 9.06
CA GLY A 90 0.20 2.55 10.23
C GLY A 90 1.03 3.71 10.83
N ALA A 91 1.21 4.80 10.08
CA ALA A 91 1.94 5.99 10.52
C ALA A 91 0.98 7.04 11.10
N GLY A 92 1.33 7.57 12.26
CA GLY A 92 0.67 8.75 12.83
C GLY A 92 1.16 10.05 12.17
N SER A 93 0.41 11.12 12.38
CA SER A 93 0.64 12.42 11.72
C SER A 93 1.99 13.06 12.03
N TYR A 94 2.62 12.66 13.14
CA TYR A 94 3.86 13.24 13.65
C TYR A 94 4.91 12.20 14.03
N ASP A 95 4.75 10.94 13.60
CA ASP A 95 5.63 9.82 13.99
C ASP A 95 7.08 9.98 13.52
N PHE A 96 7.32 10.79 12.49
CA PHE A 96 8.68 11.07 12.03
C PHE A 96 9.38 12.19 12.81
N TYR A 97 8.64 12.96 13.65
CA TYR A 97 9.20 13.99 14.52
C TYR A 97 9.60 13.40 15.88
N GLY A 98 10.65 13.99 16.46
CA GLY A 98 10.90 13.85 17.90
C GLY A 98 9.91 14.74 18.66
N LEU A 99 9.22 14.19 19.64
CA LEU A 99 8.27 14.91 20.46
C LEU A 99 8.80 15.04 21.90
N PHE A 100 8.49 16.16 22.50
CA PHE A 100 8.79 16.45 23.90
C PHE A 100 7.48 16.57 24.68
N GLY A 101 7.49 16.12 25.91
CA GLY A 101 6.35 16.21 26.81
C GLY A 101 6.77 16.65 28.21
N SER A 102 5.80 16.93 29.05
CA SER A 102 6.06 17.19 30.46
C SER A 102 6.56 15.91 31.10
N GLY A 103 7.78 15.91 31.61
CA GLY A 103 8.35 14.83 32.38
C GLY A 103 7.91 14.83 33.85
N SER A 104 8.43 13.86 34.58
CA SER A 104 8.21 13.79 36.02
C SER A 104 8.90 15.00 36.73
N ASN A 105 8.21 15.63 37.66
CA ASN A 105 8.80 16.67 38.44
C ASN A 105 10.01 16.15 39.23
N TYR A 106 11.16 16.76 39.07
CA TYR A 106 12.34 16.48 39.83
C TYR A 106 12.58 17.62 40.82
N ASN A 107 12.56 17.30 42.11
CA ASN A 107 12.77 18.27 43.22
C ASN A 107 11.84 19.49 43.15
N GLY A 108 10.59 19.32 42.69
CA GLY A 108 9.59 20.39 42.59
C GLY A 108 9.68 21.25 41.32
N GLU A 109 10.67 21.01 40.47
CA GLU A 109 10.81 21.65 39.16
C GLU A 109 10.23 20.78 38.08
N GLY A 110 9.52 21.38 37.09
CA GLY A 110 8.99 20.69 35.95
C GLY A 110 10.12 20.25 35.00
N SER A 111 10.15 18.97 34.60
CA SER A 111 11.07 18.48 33.59
C SER A 111 10.40 18.38 32.22
N ILE A 112 11.21 18.47 31.18
CA ILE A 112 10.80 18.18 29.80
C ILE A 112 11.51 16.90 29.39
N ASP A 113 10.72 15.88 29.07
CA ASP A 113 11.24 14.60 28.61
C ASP A 113 10.95 14.41 27.12
N ILE A 114 11.84 13.68 26.44
CA ILE A 114 11.59 13.28 25.06
C ILE A 114 10.62 12.11 25.11
N THR A 115 9.41 12.31 24.59
CA THR A 115 8.34 11.30 24.60
C THR A 115 8.34 10.41 23.36
N GLN A 116 8.97 10.87 22.27
CA GLN A 116 9.04 10.14 21.01
C GLN A 116 10.39 10.38 20.33
N ALA A 117 11.06 9.28 19.95
CA ALA A 117 12.26 9.35 19.14
C ALA A 117 11.90 9.73 17.70
N SER A 118 12.68 10.63 17.08
CA SER A 118 12.50 10.96 15.67
C SER A 118 12.89 9.79 14.77
N ASN A 119 12.11 9.54 13.72
CA ASN A 119 12.46 8.61 12.66
C ASN A 119 12.20 9.25 11.28
N ASP A 120 13.21 9.92 10.76
CA ASP A 120 13.17 10.56 9.44
C ASP A 120 13.21 9.58 8.27
N LYS A 121 13.47 8.28 8.54
CA LYS A 121 13.50 7.20 7.55
C LYS A 121 12.14 6.55 7.33
N LEU A 122 11.13 6.95 8.12
CA LEU A 122 9.79 6.40 8.00
C LEU A 122 9.23 6.61 6.59
N THR A 123 8.77 5.54 5.96
CA THR A 123 8.29 5.54 4.58
C THR A 123 7.05 4.66 4.40
N TRP A 124 6.51 4.67 3.21
CA TRP A 124 5.34 3.90 2.82
C TRP A 124 5.54 2.39 3.00
N GLU A 125 4.58 1.74 3.66
CA GLU A 125 4.42 0.30 3.56
C GLU A 125 3.99 -0.05 2.14
N LYS A 126 4.58 -1.08 1.53
CA LYS A 126 4.31 -1.49 0.15
C LYS A 126 3.69 -2.87 0.12
N VAL A 127 2.59 -2.99 -0.62
CA VAL A 127 1.93 -4.27 -0.86
C VAL A 127 1.98 -4.60 -2.35
N GLY A 128 2.75 -5.61 -2.69
CA GLY A 128 2.78 -6.20 -4.04
C GLY A 128 1.71 -7.29 -4.15
N LYS A 129 0.87 -7.21 -5.19
CA LYS A 129 -0.25 -8.14 -5.43
C LYS A 129 -0.11 -8.75 -6.80
N LEU A 130 0.00 -10.07 -6.85
CA LEU A 130 -0.07 -10.87 -8.07
C LEU A 130 -1.40 -11.61 -8.10
N ASN A 131 -2.10 -11.54 -9.22
CA ASN A 131 -3.29 -12.34 -9.50
C ASN A 131 -3.17 -12.95 -10.89
N ILE A 132 -3.43 -14.27 -11.00
CA ILE A 132 -3.51 -15.00 -12.26
C ILE A 132 -4.87 -15.66 -12.31
N GLY A 133 -5.65 -15.34 -13.34
CA GLY A 133 -7.00 -15.84 -13.56
C GLY A 133 -7.08 -16.71 -14.80
N LEU A 134 -7.80 -17.79 -14.69
CA LEU A 134 -8.19 -18.66 -15.80
C LEU A 134 -9.69 -18.81 -15.79
N ASN A 135 -10.34 -18.41 -16.87
CA ASN A 135 -11.75 -18.63 -17.11
C ASN A 135 -11.91 -19.53 -18.33
N PHE A 136 -12.69 -20.58 -18.23
CA PHE A 136 -13.04 -21.40 -19.38
C PHE A 136 -14.47 -21.93 -19.31
N GLY A 137 -15.14 -21.92 -20.46
CA GLY A 137 -16.49 -22.41 -20.67
C GLY A 137 -16.50 -23.68 -21.52
N LEU A 138 -17.30 -24.67 -21.11
CA LEU A 138 -17.39 -25.96 -21.76
C LEU A 138 -18.84 -26.32 -22.08
N PHE A 139 -19.08 -26.77 -23.31
CA PHE A 139 -20.36 -27.36 -23.79
C PHE A 139 -21.58 -26.46 -23.57
N ASN A 140 -21.42 -25.15 -23.50
CA ASN A 140 -22.47 -24.16 -23.11
C ASN A 140 -23.21 -24.52 -21.80
N ARG A 141 -22.56 -25.26 -20.90
CA ARG A 141 -23.17 -25.76 -19.65
C ARG A 141 -22.33 -25.55 -18.41
N VAL A 142 -21.03 -25.52 -18.55
CA VAL A 142 -20.12 -25.44 -17.43
C VAL A 142 -19.19 -24.26 -17.67
N THR A 143 -19.10 -23.37 -16.68
CA THR A 143 -18.09 -22.30 -16.62
C THR A 143 -17.24 -22.51 -15.38
N VAL A 144 -15.94 -22.46 -15.55
CA VAL A 144 -14.97 -22.58 -14.46
C VAL A 144 -14.12 -21.34 -14.40
N ASP A 145 -14.04 -20.75 -13.21
CA ASP A 145 -13.19 -19.65 -12.87
C ASP A 145 -12.17 -20.08 -11.81
N ALA A 146 -10.91 -20.07 -12.17
CA ALA A 146 -9.82 -20.36 -11.24
C ALA A 146 -8.93 -19.13 -11.09
N ASN A 147 -8.68 -18.74 -9.84
CA ASN A 147 -7.86 -17.59 -9.52
C ASN A 147 -6.76 -17.99 -8.54
N PHE A 148 -5.53 -17.68 -8.91
CA PHE A 148 -4.37 -17.73 -8.02
C PHE A 148 -3.95 -16.32 -7.66
N TYR A 149 -3.78 -16.05 -6.37
CA TYR A 149 -3.30 -14.77 -5.88
C TYR A 149 -2.15 -14.92 -4.89
N ARG A 150 -1.23 -13.95 -4.92
CA ARG A 150 -0.13 -13.85 -3.97
C ARG A 150 0.06 -12.39 -3.61
N ASN A 151 0.03 -12.11 -2.31
CA ASN A 151 0.32 -10.79 -1.77
C ASN A 151 1.63 -10.85 -1.00
N LYS A 152 2.45 -9.81 -1.15
CA LYS A 152 3.68 -9.62 -0.37
C LYS A 152 3.70 -8.19 0.15
N THR A 153 3.80 -8.04 1.47
CA THR A 153 3.96 -6.74 2.13
C THR A 153 5.43 -6.55 2.46
N THR A 154 5.96 -5.38 2.20
CA THR A 154 7.33 -4.97 2.54
C THR A 154 7.31 -3.62 3.23
N ASP A 155 8.36 -3.33 3.99
CA ASP A 155 8.48 -2.07 4.74
C ASP A 155 7.28 -1.83 5.69
N MET A 156 6.80 -2.90 6.36
CA MET A 156 5.63 -2.80 7.25
C MET A 156 5.85 -1.74 8.33
N LEU A 157 4.85 -0.89 8.49
CA LEU A 157 4.82 0.13 9.53
C LEU A 157 4.41 -0.51 10.87
N MET A 158 5.38 -0.63 11.78
CA MET A 158 5.16 -1.25 13.08
C MET A 158 5.86 -0.48 14.20
N GLU A 159 5.31 -0.59 15.38
CA GLU A 159 5.94 -0.11 16.60
C GLU A 159 7.09 -1.05 16.98
N ILE A 160 8.28 -0.48 17.10
CA ILE A 160 9.51 -1.20 17.46
C ILE A 160 9.81 -0.93 18.93
N PRO A 161 9.88 -1.96 19.79
CA PRO A 161 10.28 -1.78 21.16
C PRO A 161 11.78 -1.41 21.25
N TYR A 162 12.09 -0.40 22.01
CA TYR A 162 13.46 0.01 22.30
C TYR A 162 13.92 -0.50 23.67
N SER A 163 15.24 -0.64 23.84
CA SER A 163 15.81 -0.90 25.16
C SER A 163 15.58 0.31 26.08
N MET A 164 15.19 0.07 27.32
CA MET A 164 15.01 1.13 28.32
C MET A 164 16.23 2.01 28.52
N THR A 165 17.42 1.51 28.15
CA THR A 165 18.67 2.30 28.20
C THR A 165 18.72 3.46 27.21
N THR A 166 17.84 3.48 26.22
CA THR A 166 17.74 4.56 25.22
C THR A 166 16.89 5.75 25.69
N GLY A 167 16.15 5.60 26.79
CA GLY A 167 15.19 6.56 27.28
C GLY A 167 13.81 6.49 26.60
N PHE A 168 13.63 5.54 25.67
CA PHE A 168 12.35 5.31 24.96
C PHE A 168 11.89 3.90 25.20
N THR A 169 10.57 3.71 25.21
CA THR A 169 9.94 2.38 25.28
C THR A 169 9.72 1.78 23.90
N SER A 170 9.37 2.60 22.93
CA SER A 170 9.10 2.17 21.55
C SER A 170 9.18 3.34 20.57
N GLY A 171 9.14 3.05 19.28
CA GLY A 171 9.06 4.02 18.21
C GLY A 171 8.56 3.38 16.92
N MET A 172 7.97 4.19 16.03
CA MET A 172 7.52 3.71 14.73
C MET A 172 8.69 3.47 13.78
N GLY A 173 8.63 2.36 13.03
CA GLY A 173 9.61 2.06 12.00
C GLY A 173 9.08 1.12 10.93
N ASN A 174 9.81 1.04 9.81
CA ASN A 174 9.53 0.09 8.75
C ASN A 174 10.34 -1.18 8.98
N ILE A 175 9.67 -2.32 9.13
CA ILE A 175 10.30 -3.62 9.35
C ILE A 175 9.63 -4.71 8.51
N GLY A 176 10.42 -5.74 8.21
CA GLY A 176 9.95 -6.97 7.58
C GLY A 176 9.81 -6.91 6.06
N SER A 177 9.74 -8.10 5.48
CA SER A 177 9.45 -8.36 4.07
C SER A 177 8.83 -9.74 3.89
#